data_f1f1fb934d2f071c4ab216b1035b4016
#
_entry.id   f1f1fb934d2f071c4ab216b1035b4016
#
_cell.length_a   1.000
_cell.length_b   1.000
_cell.length_c   1.000
_cell.angle_alpha   90.00
_cell.angle_beta   90.00
_cell.angle_gamma   90.00
#
_symmetry.space_group_name_H-M   'P 1'
#
loop_
_entity.id
_entity.type
_entity.pdbx_description
1 polymer ?
#
loop_
_entity_poly.entity_id
_entity_poly.type
_entity_poly.pdbx_seq_one_letter_code
_entity_poly.pdbx_strand_id
1 'polypeptide(L)'
;MRLLGKALTFDDVLLVPAFSQVLPKDTSLATQFTRNIRLNLPLVSAAMDTVTEARLAIAIAQEGGIGIVHMGSTSLACGDFA
;
A
#
# COMPACT_ATOMS: atom_id res chain seq x y z
N MET A 1 16.54 27.39 0.77
CA MET A 1 16.05 26.08 0.27
C MET A 1 17.21 25.09 0.23
N ARG A 2 16.99 23.87 0.67
CA ARG A 2 18.02 22.84 0.69
C ARG A 2 17.60 21.70 -0.22
N LEU A 3 18.47 21.31 -1.17
CA LEU A 3 18.23 20.19 -2.07
C LEU A 3 18.91 18.94 -1.49
N LEU A 4 18.11 17.88 -1.25
CA LEU A 4 18.62 16.63 -0.67
C LEU A 4 18.91 15.58 -1.73
N GLY A 5 18.47 15.80 -2.97
CA GLY A 5 18.69 14.83 -4.04
C GLY A 5 17.62 14.92 -5.11
N LYS A 6 17.65 13.95 -6.02
CA LYS A 6 16.70 13.83 -7.10
C LYS A 6 15.59 12.86 -6.72
N ALA A 7 14.33 13.25 -6.94
CA ALA A 7 13.17 12.39 -6.76
C ALA A 7 12.37 12.38 -8.06
N LEU A 8 11.90 11.20 -8.47
CA LEU A 8 11.21 11.02 -9.74
C LEU A 8 9.74 10.67 -9.50
N THR A 9 8.86 11.18 -10.37
CA THR A 9 7.45 10.79 -10.41
C THR A 9 7.19 9.87 -11.59
N PHE A 10 5.97 9.33 -11.68
CA PHE A 10 5.59 8.48 -12.80
C PHE A 10 5.59 9.24 -14.13
N ASP A 11 5.52 10.56 -14.11
CA ASP A 11 5.62 11.37 -15.32
C ASP A 11 7.06 11.45 -15.86
N ASP A 12 8.04 11.13 -15.03
CA ASP A 12 9.45 11.27 -15.36
C ASP A 12 10.06 9.96 -15.87
N VAL A 13 9.40 8.83 -15.64
CA VAL A 13 10.01 7.52 -15.90
C VAL A 13 9.03 6.59 -16.59
N LEU A 14 9.58 5.61 -17.31
CA LEU A 14 8.83 4.50 -17.89
C LEU A 14 9.50 3.19 -17.48
N LEU A 15 8.68 2.14 -17.38
CA LEU A 15 9.23 0.80 -17.13
C LEU A 15 9.86 0.26 -18.41
N VAL A 16 11.02 -0.36 -18.27
CA VAL A 16 11.69 -1.01 -19.39
C VAL A 16 10.96 -2.33 -19.67
N PRO A 17 10.46 -2.54 -20.90
CA PRO A 17 9.82 -3.80 -21.25
C PRO A 17 10.78 -4.97 -21.12
N ALA A 18 10.27 -6.11 -20.70
CA ALA A 18 11.05 -7.34 -20.57
C ALA A 18 10.24 -8.51 -21.11
N PHE A 19 10.94 -9.58 -21.48
CA PHE A 19 10.30 -10.79 -21.96
C PHE A 19 9.57 -11.48 -20.80
N SER A 20 8.33 -11.93 -21.07
CA SER A 20 7.53 -12.65 -20.10
C SER A 20 6.73 -13.75 -20.79
N GLN A 21 6.60 -14.88 -20.13
CA GLN A 21 5.76 -16.00 -20.58
C GLN A 21 4.52 -16.17 -19.67
N VAL A 22 4.34 -15.24 -18.72
CA VAL A 22 3.26 -15.31 -17.74
C VAL A 22 2.07 -14.46 -18.21
N LEU A 23 0.90 -15.08 -18.29
CA LEU A 23 -0.33 -14.35 -18.59
C LEU A 23 -0.81 -13.58 -17.37
N PRO A 24 -1.48 -12.43 -17.55
CA PRO A 24 -1.96 -11.66 -16.41
C PRO A 24 -2.82 -12.45 -15.42
N LYS A 25 -3.65 -13.38 -15.92
CA LYS A 25 -4.51 -14.21 -15.07
C LYS A 25 -3.72 -15.21 -14.20
N ASP A 26 -2.49 -15.53 -14.60
CA ASP A 26 -1.65 -16.50 -13.89
C ASP A 26 -0.66 -15.83 -12.96
N THR A 27 -0.72 -14.50 -12.84
CA THR A 27 0.19 -13.72 -12.02
C THR A 27 -0.24 -13.79 -10.56
N SER A 28 0.72 -14.04 -9.67
CA SER A 28 0.48 -13.96 -8.23
C SER A 28 0.73 -12.54 -7.75
N LEU A 29 -0.22 -12.00 -7.01
CA LEU A 29 -0.12 -10.66 -6.43
C LEU A 29 0.40 -10.68 -4.99
N ALA A 30 0.64 -11.87 -4.43
CA ALA A 30 1.16 -11.99 -3.08
C ALA A 30 2.54 -11.35 -2.98
N THR A 31 2.75 -10.58 -1.93
CA THR A 31 3.99 -9.84 -1.74
C THR A 31 4.35 -9.74 -0.27
N GLN A 32 5.62 -9.47 0.01
CA GLN A 32 6.14 -9.28 1.36
C GLN A 32 6.19 -7.78 1.64
N PHE A 33 5.38 -7.33 2.59
CA PHE A 33 5.32 -5.91 2.95
C PHE A 33 6.40 -5.55 3.96
N THR A 34 6.48 -6.33 5.04
CA THR A 34 7.53 -6.19 6.03
C THR A 34 8.12 -7.57 6.31
N ARG A 35 9.10 -7.62 7.22
CA ARG A 35 9.74 -8.88 7.60
C ARG A 35 8.71 -9.94 8.05
N ASN A 36 7.67 -9.51 8.74
CA ASN A 36 6.68 -10.40 9.35
C ASN A 36 5.28 -10.28 8.75
N ILE A 37 5.08 -9.38 7.78
CA ILE A 37 3.76 -9.13 7.20
C ILE A 37 3.80 -9.44 5.71
N ARG A 38 2.93 -10.37 5.30
CA ARG A 38 2.75 -10.76 3.92
C ARG A 38 1.35 -10.33 3.46
N LEU A 39 1.27 -9.75 2.27
CA LEU A 39 0.00 -9.31 1.69
C LEU A 39 -0.38 -10.23 0.54
N ASN A 40 -1.68 -10.51 0.41
CA ASN A 40 -2.22 -11.23 -0.74
C ASN A 40 -2.42 -10.32 -1.94
N LEU A 41 -2.68 -9.04 -1.70
CA LEU A 41 -2.72 -7.99 -2.72
C LEU A 41 -1.75 -6.87 -2.35
N PRO A 42 -0.96 -6.36 -3.31
CA PRO A 42 0.02 -5.32 -3.02
C PRO A 42 -0.62 -3.92 -2.96
N LEU A 43 -1.67 -3.79 -2.15
CA LEU A 43 -2.38 -2.53 -1.97
C LEU A 43 -2.18 -2.03 -0.54
N VAL A 44 -1.70 -0.81 -0.43
CA VAL A 44 -1.45 -0.16 0.86
C VAL A 44 -2.16 1.20 0.85
N SER A 45 -3.04 1.41 1.82
CA SER A 45 -3.72 2.69 1.96
C SER A 45 -2.86 3.65 2.77
N ALA A 46 -2.72 4.87 2.27
CA ALA A 46 -1.85 5.88 2.88
C ALA A 46 -2.39 6.37 4.23
N ALA A 47 -1.48 6.69 5.14
CA ALA A 47 -1.83 7.24 6.46
C ALA A 47 -2.16 8.73 6.33
N MET A 48 -3.31 9.01 5.74
CA MET A 48 -3.78 10.38 5.52
C MET A 48 -5.09 10.60 6.24
N ASP A 49 -5.25 11.80 6.82
CA ASP A 49 -6.50 12.17 7.47
C ASP A 49 -7.65 12.11 6.45
N THR A 50 -8.81 11.65 6.91
CA THR A 50 -10.01 11.43 6.10
C THR A 50 -9.88 10.41 4.96
N VAL A 51 -8.70 9.83 4.74
CA VAL A 51 -8.47 8.80 3.73
C VAL A 51 -8.49 7.42 4.35
N THR A 52 -7.51 7.12 5.22
CA THR A 52 -7.43 5.80 5.86
C THR A 52 -7.94 5.89 7.29
N GLU A 53 -9.22 5.62 7.45
CA GLU A 53 -9.87 5.48 8.75
C GLU A 53 -10.22 4.01 8.96
N ALA A 54 -10.84 3.68 10.11
CA ALA A 54 -11.14 2.30 10.48
C ALA A 54 -11.87 1.53 9.39
N ARG A 55 -12.91 2.13 8.80
CA ARG A 55 -13.72 1.44 7.77
C ARG A 55 -12.89 1.07 6.54
N LEU A 56 -12.08 1.99 6.03
CA LEU A 56 -11.27 1.72 4.85
C LEU A 56 -10.17 0.72 5.15
N ALA A 57 -9.53 0.84 6.31
CA ALA A 57 -8.46 -0.09 6.70
C ALA A 57 -9.00 -1.52 6.81
N ILE A 58 -10.19 -1.69 7.39
CA ILE A 58 -10.82 -3.01 7.49
C ILE A 58 -11.17 -3.54 6.10
N ALA A 59 -11.75 -2.69 5.23
CA ALA A 59 -12.14 -3.10 3.88
C ALA A 59 -10.92 -3.53 3.06
N ILE A 60 -9.82 -2.80 3.11
CA ILE A 60 -8.60 -3.14 2.39
C ILE A 60 -8.00 -4.42 2.93
N ALA A 61 -7.99 -4.60 4.25
CA ALA A 61 -7.46 -5.82 4.86
C ALA A 61 -8.26 -7.05 4.44
N GLN A 62 -9.59 -6.92 4.33
CA GLN A 62 -10.44 -8.02 3.89
C GLN A 62 -10.17 -8.42 2.45
N GLU A 63 -9.71 -7.50 1.61
CA GLU A 63 -9.35 -7.77 0.22
C GLU A 63 -7.92 -8.30 0.07
N GLY A 64 -7.13 -8.31 1.13
CA GLY A 64 -5.76 -8.85 1.11
C GLY A 64 -4.66 -7.81 1.15
N GLY A 65 -5.01 -6.53 1.21
CA GLY A 65 -4.05 -5.43 1.37
C GLY A 65 -3.86 -5.03 2.83
N ILE A 66 -3.42 -3.79 3.06
CA ILE A 66 -3.25 -3.25 4.40
C ILE A 66 -3.53 -1.75 4.41
N GLY A 67 -4.13 -1.26 5.50
CA GLY A 67 -4.33 0.16 5.70
C GLY A 67 -3.41 0.69 6.79
N ILE A 68 -2.78 1.82 6.52
CA ILE A 68 -1.94 2.51 7.49
C ILE A 68 -2.76 3.65 8.10
N VAL A 69 -3.01 3.56 9.40
CA VAL A 69 -3.88 4.51 10.09
C VAL A 69 -3.07 5.71 10.59
N HIS A 70 -3.60 6.91 10.35
CA HIS A 70 -3.00 8.15 10.81
C HIS A 70 -3.20 8.33 12.31
N MET A 71 -2.20 8.84 13.02
CA MET A 71 -2.31 9.06 14.48
C MET A 71 -3.38 10.07 14.87
N GLY A 72 -3.75 10.98 13.98
CA GLY A 72 -4.84 11.93 14.19
C GLY A 72 -6.22 11.33 14.02
N SER A 73 -6.33 10.08 13.58
CA SER A 73 -7.60 9.37 13.48
C SER A 73 -8.17 9.15 14.89
N THR A 74 -9.48 8.96 14.96
CA THR A 74 -10.16 8.81 16.26
C THR A 74 -9.57 7.64 17.04
N SER A 75 -9.58 7.78 18.38
CA SER A 75 -9.05 6.73 19.26
C SER A 75 -9.73 5.38 19.08
N LEU A 76 -10.96 5.38 18.61
CA LEU A 76 -11.69 4.15 18.29
C LEU A 76 -11.02 3.36 17.17
N ALA A 77 -10.44 4.06 16.19
CA ALA A 77 -9.79 3.39 15.08
C ALA A 77 -8.57 2.56 15.50
N CYS A 78 -7.81 3.05 16.47
CA CYS A 78 -6.63 2.34 16.96
C CYS A 78 -6.98 1.10 17.79
N GLY A 79 -8.09 1.13 18.50
CA GLY A 79 -8.54 0.00 19.30
C GLY A 79 -9.07 -1.17 18.48
N ASP A 80 -9.69 -0.88 17.35
CA ASP A 80 -10.36 -1.87 16.53
C ASP A 80 -9.41 -2.71 15.67
N PHE A 81 -8.13 -2.34 15.61
CA PHE A 81 -7.12 -3.07 14.84
C PHE A 81 -6.22 -3.96 15.67
N ALA A 82 -6.38 -3.93 16.96
CA ALA A 82 -5.56 -4.72 17.88
C ALA A 82 -5.90 -6.19 17.84
#